data_7baad0cd01cc8d8554bd11e0edd39cd0
#
_entry.id   7baad0cd01cc8d8554bd11e0edd39cd0
#
_cell.length_a   1.000
_cell.length_b   1.000
_cell.length_c   1.000
_cell.angle_alpha   90.00
_cell.angle_beta   90.00
_cell.angle_gamma   90.00
#
_symmetry.space_group_name_H-M   'P 1'
#
loop_
_entity.id
_entity.type
_entity.pdbx_description
1 polymer ?
#
loop_
_entity_poly.entity_id
_entity_poly.type
_entity_poly.pdbx_seq_one_letter_code
_entity_poly.pdbx_strand_id
1 'polypeptide(L)'
;MTTMRKLTMDELERKTVDEFRHEAKIPVILVLDNVRSMNNIGSIFRTADAFLIEAIYLCGNTATPPHREIQKTALGATDSVSWKYFATTH
;
A
#
# COMPACT_ATOMS: atom_id res chain seq x y z
N MET A 1 9.19 -11.56 -3.78
CA MET A 1 10.16 -10.60 -4.29
C MET A 1 9.56 -9.22 -4.40
N THR A 2 10.30 -8.24 -4.03
CA THR A 2 9.82 -6.87 -4.07
C THR A 2 10.05 -6.27 -5.45
N THR A 3 9.01 -5.68 -5.99
CA THR A 3 9.10 -4.92 -7.23
C THR A 3 9.06 -3.43 -6.97
N MET A 4 9.16 -3.08 -5.73
CA MET A 4 9.04 -1.71 -5.29
C MET A 4 10.25 -0.89 -5.73
N ARG A 5 9.98 0.27 -6.32
CA ARG A 5 11.01 1.24 -6.57
C ARG A 5 11.45 1.82 -5.23
N LYS A 6 12.75 1.93 -5.05
CA LYS A 6 13.29 2.46 -3.82
C LYS A 6 13.22 3.98 -3.80
N LEU A 7 12.48 4.49 -2.84
CA LEU A 7 12.36 5.94 -2.61
C LEU A 7 12.79 6.26 -1.20
N THR A 8 13.42 7.41 -1.02
CA THR A 8 13.72 7.90 0.31
C THR A 8 12.59 8.80 0.80
N MET A 9 12.47 8.96 2.08
CA MET A 9 11.50 9.90 2.65
C MET A 9 11.80 11.33 2.21
N ASP A 10 13.07 11.66 2.04
CA ASP A 10 13.46 12.99 1.57
C ASP A 10 12.91 13.26 0.18
N GLU A 11 12.95 12.27 -0.70
CA GLU A 11 12.38 12.44 -2.04
C GLU A 11 10.89 12.68 -1.98
N LEU A 12 10.20 11.97 -1.11
CA LEU A 12 8.76 12.14 -0.96
C LEU A 12 8.42 13.50 -0.35
N GLU A 13 9.19 13.95 0.62
CA GLU A 13 8.93 15.22 1.29
C GLU A 13 9.22 16.43 0.43
N ARG A 14 10.15 16.33 -0.51
CA ARG A 14 10.47 17.44 -1.40
C ARG A 14 9.32 17.78 -2.31
N LYS A 15 8.51 16.80 -2.63
CA LYS A 15 7.29 17.05 -3.36
C LYS A 15 6.22 17.40 -2.35
N THR A 16 5.56 18.49 -2.55
CA THR A 16 4.51 18.88 -1.64
C THR A 16 3.35 17.91 -1.76
N VAL A 17 2.56 17.83 -0.73
CA VAL A 17 1.34 17.02 -0.77
C VAL A 17 0.46 17.44 -1.94
N ASP A 18 0.42 18.73 -2.24
CA ASP A 18 -0.39 19.24 -3.35
C ASP A 18 0.11 18.74 -4.69
N GLU A 19 1.42 18.67 -4.87
CA GLU A 19 1.97 18.14 -6.12
C GLU A 19 1.52 16.70 -6.34
N PHE A 20 1.60 15.87 -5.30
CA PHE A 20 1.16 14.49 -5.42
C PHE A 20 -0.33 14.39 -5.69
N ARG A 21 -1.12 15.25 -5.12
CA ARG A 21 -2.57 15.22 -5.32
C ARG A 21 -2.99 15.59 -6.73
N HIS A 22 -2.21 16.39 -7.41
CA HIS A 22 -2.52 16.83 -8.77
C HIS A 22 -1.87 15.94 -9.83
N GLU A 23 -0.99 15.06 -9.45
CA GLU A 23 -0.33 14.15 -10.36
C GLU A 23 -0.95 12.78 -10.30
N ALA A 24 -0.63 11.95 -11.29
CA ALA A 24 -0.93 10.53 -11.22
C ALA A 24 -0.19 9.91 -10.04
N LYS A 25 -0.69 8.78 -9.59
CA LYS A 25 -0.02 8.05 -8.52
C LYS A 25 1.40 7.68 -8.92
N ILE A 26 2.31 7.63 -7.95
CA ILE A 26 3.68 7.24 -8.24
C ILE A 26 3.71 5.76 -8.64
N PRO A 27 4.52 5.39 -9.63
CA PRO A 27 4.52 4.03 -10.17
C PRO A 27 5.29 3.06 -9.27
N VAL A 28 4.83 2.90 -8.07
CA VAL A 28 5.41 2.01 -7.07
C VAL A 28 4.35 1.01 -6.65
N ILE A 29 4.72 -0.25 -6.59
CA ILE A 29 3.86 -1.31 -6.12
C ILE A 29 4.50 -1.92 -4.89
N LEU A 30 3.76 -1.98 -3.79
CA LEU A 30 4.20 -2.66 -2.59
C LEU A 30 3.77 -4.11 -2.66
N VAL A 31 4.68 -5.01 -2.35
CA VAL A 31 4.38 -6.44 -2.31
C VAL A 31 4.47 -6.91 -0.86
N LEU A 32 3.34 -7.39 -0.34
CA LEU A 32 3.27 -7.93 1.02
C LEU A 32 3.21 -9.45 0.91
N ASP A 33 4.30 -10.09 1.30
CA ASP A 33 4.41 -11.54 1.21
C ASP A 33 4.33 -12.17 2.59
N ASN A 34 3.27 -12.92 2.82
CA ASN A 34 3.03 -13.61 4.09
C ASN A 34 2.99 -12.68 5.30
N VAL A 35 2.46 -11.49 5.12
CA VAL A 35 2.26 -10.55 6.22
C VAL A 35 0.98 -10.93 6.95
N ARG A 36 1.11 -11.37 8.19
CA ARG A 36 -0.03 -11.90 8.95
C ARG A 36 -0.71 -10.88 9.86
N SER A 37 -0.01 -9.83 10.22
CA SER A 37 -0.58 -8.82 11.10
C SER A 37 -1.59 -7.96 10.34
N MET A 38 -2.84 -8.08 10.69
CA MET A 38 -3.91 -7.33 10.05
C MET A 38 -3.81 -5.83 10.34
N ASN A 39 -3.31 -5.48 11.53
CA ASN A 39 -3.08 -4.08 11.86
C ASN A 39 -1.98 -3.49 11.00
N ASN A 40 -0.92 -4.25 10.75
CA ASN A 40 0.15 -3.80 9.87
C ASN A 40 -0.33 -3.63 8.43
N ILE A 41 -1.15 -4.57 7.95
CA ILE A 41 -1.71 -4.48 6.60
C ILE A 41 -2.54 -3.20 6.48
N GLY A 42 -3.41 -2.94 7.43
CA GLY A 42 -4.21 -1.72 7.42
C GLY A 42 -3.36 -0.46 7.46
N SER A 43 -2.33 -0.45 8.29
CA SER A 43 -1.41 0.69 8.36
C SER A 43 -0.65 0.90 7.07
N ILE A 44 -0.27 -0.17 6.38
CA ILE A 44 0.40 -0.09 5.09
C ILE A 44 -0.54 0.50 4.04
N PHE A 45 -1.81 0.09 4.02
CA PHE A 45 -2.79 0.69 3.12
C PHE A 45 -2.93 2.19 3.37
N ARG A 46 -3.01 2.57 4.63
CA ARG A 46 -3.13 3.98 4.99
C ARG A 46 -1.92 4.78 4.55
N THR A 47 -0.73 4.26 4.76
CA THR A 47 0.51 4.91 4.35
C THR A 47 0.59 5.00 2.82
N ALA A 48 0.23 3.93 2.14
CA ALA A 48 0.24 3.90 0.67
C ALA A 48 -0.70 4.96 0.10
N ASP A 49 -1.87 5.12 0.72
CA ASP A 49 -2.82 6.15 0.30
C ASP A 49 -2.24 7.55 0.51
N ALA A 50 -1.60 7.78 1.64
CA ALA A 50 -1.02 9.08 1.95
C ALA A 50 0.09 9.47 0.97
N PHE A 51 0.85 8.52 0.49
CA PHE A 51 1.96 8.77 -0.43
C PHE A 51 1.61 8.47 -1.89
N LEU A 52 0.35 8.26 -2.19
CA LEU A 52 -0.12 8.01 -3.56
C LEU A 52 0.59 6.84 -4.23
N ILE A 53 0.85 5.80 -3.49
CA ILE A 53 1.38 4.55 -4.03
C ILE A 53 0.35 3.94 -4.98
N GLU A 54 0.81 3.43 -6.12
CA GLU A 54 -0.10 2.95 -7.15
C GLU A 54 -0.91 1.75 -6.71
N ALA A 55 -0.28 0.74 -6.12
CA ALA A 55 -0.99 -0.49 -5.76
C ALA A 55 -0.26 -1.26 -4.66
N ILE A 56 -1.01 -2.16 -4.04
CA ILE A 56 -0.46 -3.11 -3.07
C ILE A 56 -0.84 -4.52 -3.54
N TYR A 57 0.14 -5.40 -3.62
CA TYR A 57 -0.09 -6.80 -3.94
C TYR A 57 0.06 -7.64 -2.68
N LEU A 58 -0.99 -8.37 -2.37
CA LEU A 58 -1.06 -9.21 -1.17
C LEU A 58 -0.81 -10.65 -1.60
N CYS A 59 0.22 -11.26 -1.06
CA CYS A 59 0.69 -12.55 -1.54
C CYS A 59 0.76 -13.60 -0.42
N GLY A 60 0.57 -14.84 -0.79
CA GLY A 60 0.70 -15.97 0.12
C GLY A 60 -0.34 -15.94 1.22
N ASN A 61 0.11 -15.99 2.48
CA ASN A 61 -0.77 -15.99 3.64
C ASN A 61 -1.15 -14.62 4.14
N THR A 62 -0.97 -13.59 3.33
CA THR A 62 -1.35 -12.24 3.70
C THR A 62 -2.87 -12.12 3.68
N ALA A 63 -3.43 -11.58 4.75
CA ALA A 63 -4.87 -11.35 4.81
C ALA A 63 -5.28 -10.26 3.83
N THR A 64 -6.52 -10.33 3.35
CA THR A 64 -7.03 -9.40 2.34
C THR A 64 -8.23 -8.63 2.87
N PRO A 65 -8.44 -7.39 2.38
CA PRO A 65 -9.70 -6.70 2.64
C PRO A 65 -10.88 -7.45 1.96
N PRO A 66 -12.12 -7.26 2.42
CA PRO A 66 -12.44 -6.51 3.61
C PRO A 66 -12.26 -7.39 4.85
N HIS A 67 -11.64 -6.84 5.86
CA HIS A 67 -11.49 -7.51 7.13
C HIS A 67 -11.57 -6.45 8.22
N ARG A 68 -12.31 -6.77 9.28
CA ARG A 68 -12.58 -5.81 10.35
C ARG A 68 -11.31 -5.18 10.91
N GLU A 69 -10.30 -6.00 11.20
CA GLU A 69 -9.06 -5.49 11.78
C GLU A 69 -8.25 -4.67 10.81
N ILE A 70 -8.31 -5.00 9.52
CA ILE A 70 -7.65 -4.21 8.49
C ILE A 70 -8.35 -2.86 8.35
N GLN A 71 -9.67 -2.85 8.33
CA GLN A 71 -10.42 -1.62 8.15
C GLN A 71 -10.23 -0.63 9.31
N LYS A 72 -10.01 -1.14 10.51
CA LYS A 72 -9.77 -0.29 11.67
C LYS A 72 -8.52 0.58 11.53
N THR A 73 -7.49 0.07 10.90
CA THR A 73 -6.23 0.80 10.75
C THR A 73 -6.07 1.41 9.38
N ALA A 74 -6.75 0.88 8.37
CA ALA A 74 -6.69 1.43 7.02
C ALA A 74 -7.48 2.73 6.85
N LEU A 75 -8.53 2.92 7.64
CA LEU A 75 -9.33 4.15 7.67
C LEU A 75 -9.82 4.57 6.27
N GLY A 76 -10.36 3.60 5.54
CA GLY A 76 -10.89 3.84 4.20
C GLY A 76 -9.89 3.70 3.08
N ALA A 77 -8.62 3.54 3.38
CA ALA A 77 -7.59 3.44 2.33
C ALA A 77 -7.75 2.21 1.44
N THR A 78 -8.43 1.16 1.91
CA THR A 78 -8.67 -0.02 1.10
C THR A 78 -9.59 0.27 -0.09
N ASP A 79 -10.34 1.35 -0.05
CA ASP A 79 -11.17 1.80 -1.16
C ASP A 79 -10.42 2.74 -2.11
N SER A 80 -9.35 3.36 -1.63
CA SER A 80 -8.60 4.36 -2.38
C SER A 80 -7.37 3.79 -3.07
N VAL A 81 -6.75 2.78 -2.48
CA VAL A 81 -5.54 2.16 -3.01
C VAL A 81 -5.91 0.88 -3.74
N SER A 82 -5.46 0.74 -4.97
CA SER A 82 -5.67 -0.50 -5.73
C SER A 82 -4.90 -1.64 -5.08
N TRP A 83 -5.52 -2.81 -5.02
CA TRP A 83 -4.82 -3.98 -4.48
C TRP A 83 -5.27 -5.24 -5.20
N LYS A 84 -4.39 -6.23 -5.20
CA LYS A 84 -4.67 -7.56 -5.75
C LYS A 84 -4.09 -8.62 -4.85
N TYR A 85 -4.68 -9.79 -4.89
CA TYR A 85 -4.17 -10.94 -4.16
C TYR A 85 -3.58 -11.97 -5.12
N PHE A 86 -2.46 -12.52 -4.72
CA PHE A 86 -1.82 -13.63 -5.45
C PHE A 86 -1.47 -14.74 -4.47
N ALA A 87 -1.74 -15.97 -4.85
CA ALA A 87 -1.46 -17.11 -3.98
C ALA A 87 0.04 -17.30 -3.74
N THR A 88 0.87 -16.87 -4.69
CA THR A 88 2.32 -16.92 -4.55
C THR A 88 2.92 -15.61 -5.04
N THR A 89 4.20 -15.40 -4.72
CA THR A 89 4.92 -14.20 -5.17
C THR A 89 5.61 -14.37 -6.51
N HIS A 90 5.49 -15.50 -7.13
CA HIS A 90 6.12 -15.75 -8.44
C HIS A 90 5.31 -15.18 -9.58
#